data_d33ecb83d694febf27886033cec4ca1e
#
_entry.id   d33ecb83d694febf27886033cec4ca1e
#
_cell.length_a   1.000
_cell.length_b   1.000
_cell.length_c   1.000
_cell.angle_alpha   90.00
_cell.angle_beta   90.00
_cell.angle_gamma   90.00
#
_symmetry.space_group_name_H-M   'P 1'
#
loop_
_entity.id
_entity.type
_entity.pdbx_description
1 polymer ?
#
loop_
_entity_poly.entity_id
_entity_poly.type
_entity_poly.pdbx_seq_one_letter_code
_entity_poly.pdbx_strand_id
1 'polypeptide(L)'
;RVERALSTAGVDLRVSTAVETVRRGTLGVEVKAVGGEYEAFDDVIFATHSDITLALLGDGNSIECEALEAIKYQPNEMILHGDTSIMPKRKAAWASWVYTEDKERQSDRIDLTYWINRLQSLPNDDPCFVTLNTQRDIDPALIYDQCTFHHPVFDVAALKAQKVLTDLNGANSTWFCGAWMRNGFHEDGLATGIE
;
A
#
# COMPACT_ATOMS: atom_id res chain seq x y z
N ARG A 1 6.61 16.27 9.53
CA ARG A 1 7.66 16.87 8.64
C ARG A 1 7.16 17.01 7.21
N VAL A 2 6.65 15.93 6.60
CA VAL A 2 6.16 15.93 5.20
C VAL A 2 5.05 16.96 5.00
N GLU A 3 3.99 16.94 5.82
CA GLU A 3 2.90 17.91 5.78
C GLU A 3 3.40 19.35 5.74
N ARG A 4 4.31 19.71 6.65
CA ARG A 4 4.88 21.07 6.68
C ARG A 4 5.67 21.42 5.42
N ALA A 5 6.40 20.47 4.85
CA ALA A 5 7.15 20.68 3.62
C ALA A 5 6.19 20.93 2.44
N LEU A 6 5.15 20.13 2.31
CA LEU A 6 4.12 20.27 1.28
C LEU A 6 3.38 21.60 1.40
N SER A 7 2.92 21.96 2.60
CA SER A 7 2.25 23.25 2.84
C SER A 7 3.17 24.43 2.54
N THR A 8 4.49 24.33 2.86
CA THR A 8 5.47 25.38 2.54
C THR A 8 5.68 25.50 1.04
N ALA A 9 5.57 24.38 0.31
CA ALA A 9 5.64 24.37 -1.16
C ALA A 9 4.33 24.82 -1.85
N GLY A 10 3.30 25.21 -1.08
CA GLY A 10 2.03 25.69 -1.63
C GLY A 10 1.04 24.60 -2.00
N VAL A 11 1.28 23.36 -1.56
CA VAL A 11 0.37 22.24 -1.80
C VAL A 11 -0.87 22.38 -0.91
N ASP A 12 -2.06 22.32 -1.49
CA ASP A 12 -3.33 22.24 -0.79
C ASP A 12 -3.58 20.81 -0.30
N LEU A 13 -3.49 20.58 1.01
CA LEU A 13 -3.68 19.28 1.64
C LEU A 13 -5.10 19.18 2.19
N ARG A 14 -5.92 18.35 1.58
CA ARG A 14 -7.32 18.11 1.97
C ARG A 14 -7.46 16.77 2.66
N VAL A 15 -7.30 16.77 3.98
CA VAL A 15 -7.51 15.57 4.82
C VAL A 15 -9.00 15.30 5.03
N SER A 16 -9.36 14.05 5.30
CA SER A 16 -10.75 13.62 5.52
C SER A 16 -11.68 13.97 4.35
N THR A 17 -11.12 14.07 3.14
CA THR A 17 -11.81 14.43 1.92
C THR A 17 -11.69 13.29 0.92
N ALA A 18 -12.58 12.30 1.04
CA ALA A 18 -12.58 11.15 0.14
C ALA A 18 -13.03 11.57 -1.26
N VAL A 19 -12.33 11.10 -2.29
CA VAL A 19 -12.73 11.26 -3.69
C VAL A 19 -13.82 10.24 -4.01
N GLU A 20 -14.87 10.70 -4.68
CA GLU A 20 -15.98 9.86 -5.14
C GLU A 20 -15.72 9.35 -6.55
N THR A 21 -15.27 10.22 -7.44
CA THR A 21 -15.02 9.87 -8.85
C THR A 21 -14.09 10.87 -9.53
N VAL A 22 -13.42 10.39 -10.56
CA VAL A 22 -12.61 11.19 -11.49
C VAL A 22 -13.12 10.92 -12.91
N ARG A 23 -13.25 11.94 -13.71
CA ARG A 23 -13.52 11.83 -15.15
C ARG A 23 -12.65 12.79 -15.94
N ARG A 24 -12.35 12.39 -17.16
CA ARG A 24 -11.40 13.10 -18.01
C ARG A 24 -12.14 13.76 -19.16
N GLY A 25 -11.68 14.92 -19.55
CA GLY A 25 -12.23 15.71 -20.65
C GLY A 25 -11.16 16.15 -21.62
N THR A 26 -11.58 16.90 -22.63
CA THR A 26 -10.66 17.48 -23.62
C THR A 26 -9.81 18.63 -23.07
N LEU A 27 -10.16 19.16 -21.91
CA LEU A 27 -9.50 20.31 -21.28
C LEU A 27 -8.85 19.99 -19.93
N GLY A 28 -8.61 18.71 -19.64
CA GLY A 28 -8.06 18.26 -18.35
C GLY A 28 -8.96 17.24 -17.66
N VAL A 29 -8.91 17.20 -16.35
CA VAL A 29 -9.64 16.25 -15.52
C VAL A 29 -10.58 16.97 -14.55
N GLU A 30 -11.65 16.30 -14.17
CA GLU A 30 -12.57 16.76 -13.13
C GLU A 30 -12.58 15.74 -11.98
N VAL A 31 -12.35 16.20 -10.77
CA VAL A 31 -12.36 15.40 -9.56
C VAL A 31 -13.54 15.79 -8.69
N LYS A 32 -14.30 14.82 -8.20
CA LYS A 32 -15.41 15.03 -7.30
C LYS A 32 -15.12 14.38 -5.96
N ALA A 33 -15.13 15.15 -4.90
CA ALA A 33 -15.13 14.64 -3.54
C ALA A 33 -16.54 14.19 -3.12
N VAL A 34 -16.61 13.26 -2.17
CA VAL A 34 -17.87 12.78 -1.61
C VAL A 34 -18.67 13.97 -1.03
N GLY A 35 -19.89 14.15 -1.53
CA GLY A 35 -20.77 15.25 -1.12
C GLY A 35 -20.38 16.62 -1.65
N GLY A 36 -19.35 16.72 -2.51
CA GLY A 36 -18.90 17.95 -3.14
C GLY A 36 -19.34 18.08 -4.61
N GLU A 37 -18.89 19.16 -5.25
CA GLU A 37 -19.04 19.40 -6.67
C GLU A 37 -17.79 18.96 -7.45
N TYR A 38 -17.86 18.93 -8.77
CA TYR A 38 -16.70 18.67 -9.61
C TYR A 38 -15.77 19.88 -9.63
N GLU A 39 -14.49 19.62 -9.40
CA GLU A 39 -13.41 20.58 -9.51
C GLU A 39 -12.49 20.21 -10.68
N ALA A 40 -12.12 21.19 -11.51
CA ALA A 40 -11.27 20.99 -12.68
C ALA A 40 -9.80 21.12 -12.31
N PHE A 41 -8.98 20.24 -12.91
CA PHE A 41 -7.52 20.20 -12.79
C PHE A 41 -6.90 19.90 -14.15
N ASP A 42 -5.62 20.26 -14.32
CA ASP A 42 -4.89 19.97 -15.56
C ASP A 42 -4.58 18.48 -15.69
N ASP A 43 -4.15 17.84 -14.60
CA ASP A 43 -3.77 16.43 -14.54
C ASP A 43 -4.27 15.78 -13.24
N VAL A 44 -4.36 14.44 -13.24
CA VAL A 44 -4.61 13.62 -12.06
C VAL A 44 -3.51 12.56 -11.90
N ILE A 45 -3.02 12.40 -10.67
CA ILE A 45 -2.11 11.33 -10.29
C ILE A 45 -2.84 10.42 -9.30
N PHE A 46 -3.08 9.17 -9.71
CA PHE A 46 -3.64 8.16 -8.83
C PHE A 46 -2.51 7.50 -8.03
N ALA A 47 -2.41 7.83 -6.74
CA ALA A 47 -1.51 7.22 -5.77
C ALA A 47 -2.23 6.24 -4.82
N THR A 48 -3.39 5.78 -5.23
CA THR A 48 -4.22 4.77 -4.53
C THR A 48 -3.88 3.36 -5.02
N HIS A 49 -4.39 2.30 -4.34
CA HIS A 49 -4.36 0.95 -4.88
C HIS A 49 -5.05 0.88 -6.25
N SER A 50 -4.65 -0.09 -7.09
CA SER A 50 -5.21 -0.21 -8.44
C SER A 50 -6.71 -0.51 -8.47
N ASP A 51 -7.23 -1.28 -7.52
CA ASP A 51 -8.66 -1.55 -7.35
C ASP A 51 -9.45 -0.30 -6.95
N ILE A 52 -8.89 0.52 -6.06
CA ILE A 52 -9.45 1.83 -5.69
C ILE A 52 -9.38 2.79 -6.88
N THR A 53 -8.24 2.85 -7.57
CA THR A 53 -8.08 3.64 -8.80
C THR A 53 -9.16 3.29 -9.83
N LEU A 54 -9.36 1.98 -10.07
CA LEU A 54 -10.41 1.49 -10.97
C LEU A 54 -11.81 1.95 -10.56
N ALA A 55 -12.11 1.91 -9.26
CA ALA A 55 -13.40 2.35 -8.73
C ALA A 55 -13.61 3.87 -8.87
N LEU A 56 -12.54 4.66 -8.78
CA LEU A 56 -12.59 6.12 -8.91
C LEU A 56 -12.64 6.58 -10.36
N LEU A 57 -12.11 5.81 -11.31
CA LEU A 57 -11.97 6.16 -12.71
C LEU A 57 -13.31 5.96 -13.45
N GLY A 58 -14.13 7.03 -13.49
CA GLY A 58 -15.50 6.95 -14.00
C GLY A 58 -15.63 6.77 -15.53
N ASP A 59 -14.55 6.97 -16.28
CA ASP A 59 -14.50 6.95 -17.74
C ASP A 59 -13.35 6.09 -18.28
N GLY A 60 -12.88 5.10 -17.50
CA GLY A 60 -11.79 4.20 -17.87
C GLY A 60 -12.09 3.45 -19.18
N ASN A 61 -11.11 3.42 -20.09
CA ASN A 61 -11.20 2.58 -21.28
C ASN A 61 -10.91 1.10 -20.93
N SER A 62 -11.18 0.17 -21.86
CA SER A 62 -11.03 -1.25 -21.62
C SER A 62 -9.60 -1.64 -21.23
N ILE A 63 -8.57 -1.03 -21.82
CA ILE A 63 -7.16 -1.35 -21.56
C ILE A 63 -6.77 -0.93 -20.15
N GLU A 64 -7.18 0.28 -19.73
CA GLU A 64 -6.96 0.77 -18.36
C GLU A 64 -7.67 -0.12 -17.33
N CYS A 65 -8.95 -0.40 -17.57
CA CYS A 65 -9.76 -1.21 -16.65
C CYS A 65 -9.18 -2.64 -16.51
N GLU A 66 -8.85 -3.31 -17.62
CA GLU A 66 -8.26 -4.64 -17.61
C GLU A 66 -6.91 -4.67 -16.89
N ALA A 67 -6.06 -3.65 -17.09
CA ALA A 67 -4.76 -3.57 -16.44
C ALA A 67 -4.90 -3.28 -14.93
N LEU A 68 -5.76 -2.36 -14.52
CA LEU A 68 -6.01 -2.06 -13.11
C LEU A 68 -6.63 -3.27 -12.38
N GLU A 69 -7.56 -3.98 -13.02
CA GLU A 69 -8.21 -5.17 -12.48
C GLU A 69 -7.28 -6.39 -12.36
N ALA A 70 -6.25 -6.47 -13.20
CA ALA A 70 -5.31 -7.59 -13.21
C ALA A 70 -4.46 -7.66 -11.93
N ILE A 71 -4.30 -6.56 -11.21
CA ILE A 71 -3.56 -6.51 -9.95
C ILE A 71 -4.50 -6.86 -8.80
N LYS A 72 -4.34 -8.07 -8.28
CA LYS A 72 -5.16 -8.58 -7.18
C LYS A 72 -4.58 -8.19 -5.83
N TYR A 73 -5.44 -8.12 -4.82
CA TYR A 73 -5.05 -7.82 -3.45
C TYR A 73 -5.42 -8.95 -2.52
N GLN A 74 -4.48 -9.32 -1.65
CA GLN A 74 -4.68 -10.34 -0.63
C GLN A 74 -4.82 -9.69 0.74
N PRO A 75 -5.89 -9.98 1.50
CA PRO A 75 -6.01 -9.53 2.87
C PRO A 75 -4.99 -10.25 3.76
N ASN A 76 -4.28 -9.48 4.56
CA ASN A 76 -3.34 -9.97 5.55
C ASN A 76 -3.72 -9.37 6.92
N GLU A 77 -3.91 -10.25 7.89
CA GLU A 77 -4.10 -9.85 9.28
C GLU A 77 -2.78 -9.40 9.86
N MET A 78 -2.76 -8.22 10.45
CA MET A 78 -1.58 -7.61 11.03
C MET A 78 -1.82 -7.31 12.50
N ILE A 79 -0.87 -7.70 13.34
CA ILE A 79 -0.90 -7.46 14.78
C ILE A 79 0.36 -6.69 15.16
N LEU A 80 0.18 -5.50 15.75
CA LEU A 80 1.23 -4.71 16.37
C LEU A 80 1.34 -5.12 17.84
N HIS A 81 2.50 -5.60 18.29
CA HIS A 81 2.63 -6.17 19.63
C HIS A 81 4.06 -6.07 20.19
N GLY A 82 4.18 -6.29 21.50
CA GLY A 82 5.45 -6.37 22.24
C GLY A 82 5.89 -7.81 22.60
N ASP A 83 5.16 -8.84 22.20
CA ASP A 83 5.42 -10.21 22.61
C ASP A 83 6.65 -10.79 21.91
N THR A 84 7.71 -11.01 22.71
CA THR A 84 8.98 -11.58 22.23
C THR A 84 8.94 -13.09 22.02
N SER A 85 7.90 -13.80 22.48
CA SER A 85 7.74 -15.24 22.31
C SER A 85 7.58 -15.66 20.85
N ILE A 86 7.08 -14.74 20.01
CA ILE A 86 6.95 -14.90 18.56
C ILE A 86 8.31 -15.01 17.85
N MET A 87 9.34 -14.39 18.42
CA MET A 87 10.66 -14.33 17.84
C MET A 87 11.49 -15.61 18.13
N PRO A 88 12.55 -15.88 17.34
CA PRO A 88 13.44 -17.00 17.62
C PRO A 88 14.01 -16.95 19.06
N LYS A 89 14.11 -18.12 19.73
CA LYS A 89 14.65 -18.23 21.11
C LYS A 89 16.04 -17.63 21.25
N ARG A 90 16.87 -17.72 20.20
CA ARG A 90 18.22 -17.12 20.20
C ARG A 90 18.14 -15.70 19.67
N LYS A 91 18.38 -14.69 20.51
CA LYS A 91 18.40 -13.27 20.10
C LYS A 91 19.36 -12.99 18.93
N ALA A 92 20.46 -13.73 18.82
CA ALA A 92 21.40 -13.61 17.69
C ALA A 92 20.79 -13.99 16.32
N ALA A 93 19.66 -14.71 16.32
CA ALA A 93 18.90 -15.03 15.10
C ALA A 93 17.81 -14.01 14.78
N TRP A 94 17.64 -12.97 15.60
CA TRP A 94 16.67 -11.93 15.33
C TRP A 94 17.13 -11.08 14.16
N ALA A 95 16.30 -11.04 13.12
CA ALA A 95 16.50 -10.21 11.96
C ALA A 95 15.38 -9.15 11.88
N SER A 96 15.52 -8.17 11.02
CA SER A 96 14.47 -7.17 10.77
C SER A 96 13.18 -7.82 10.29
N TRP A 97 13.30 -8.96 9.59
CA TRP A 97 12.21 -9.79 9.08
C TRP A 97 12.49 -11.24 9.49
N VAL A 98 11.51 -11.87 10.11
CA VAL A 98 11.58 -13.27 10.53
C VAL A 98 10.38 -14.00 9.93
N TYR A 99 10.67 -14.86 8.97
CA TYR A 99 9.70 -15.79 8.41
C TYR A 99 9.61 -17.03 9.29
N THR A 100 8.40 -17.45 9.62
CA THR A 100 8.17 -18.67 10.41
C THR A 100 7.31 -19.63 9.61
N GLU A 101 7.74 -20.87 9.52
CA GLU A 101 7.02 -21.97 8.90
C GLU A 101 6.83 -23.09 9.89
N ASP A 102 5.61 -23.56 10.04
CA ASP A 102 5.30 -24.77 10.79
C ASP A 102 5.34 -25.95 9.82
N LYS A 103 6.08 -27.01 10.18
CA LYS A 103 6.23 -28.21 9.35
C LYS A 103 4.92 -28.94 9.06
N GLU A 104 3.93 -28.81 9.93
CA GLU A 104 2.62 -29.44 9.81
C GLU A 104 1.60 -28.54 9.11
N ARG A 105 1.96 -27.28 8.84
CA ARG A 105 1.06 -26.27 8.31
C ARG A 105 1.13 -26.19 6.79
N GLN A 106 0.06 -26.56 6.15
CA GLN A 106 -0.20 -26.28 4.72
C GLN A 106 -1.04 -24.98 4.63
N SER A 107 -0.40 -23.83 4.78
CA SER A 107 -1.04 -22.53 4.61
C SER A 107 -0.42 -21.78 3.45
N ASP A 108 -1.24 -21.25 2.56
CA ASP A 108 -0.81 -20.36 1.48
C ASP A 108 -0.44 -18.95 1.98
N ARG A 109 -0.61 -18.70 3.30
CA ARG A 109 -0.31 -17.42 3.92
C ARG A 109 1.04 -17.44 4.60
N ILE A 110 1.78 -16.36 4.44
CA ILE A 110 3.08 -16.14 5.06
C ILE A 110 2.88 -15.73 6.52
N ASP A 111 3.50 -16.46 7.48
CA ASP A 111 3.68 -16.01 8.87
C ASP A 111 5.02 -15.25 8.94
N LEU A 112 4.94 -13.94 8.98
CA LEU A 112 6.09 -13.05 8.91
C LEU A 112 6.03 -12.04 10.05
N THR A 113 7.13 -11.90 10.79
CA THR A 113 7.28 -10.90 11.85
C THR A 113 8.33 -9.87 11.46
N TYR A 114 7.96 -8.61 11.49
CA TYR A 114 8.84 -7.46 11.37
C TYR A 114 9.29 -7.00 12.76
N TRP A 115 10.58 -6.87 12.96
CA TRP A 115 11.12 -6.23 14.16
C TRP A 115 11.27 -4.72 13.92
N ILE A 116 10.30 -3.97 14.41
CA ILE A 116 10.13 -2.55 14.10
C ILE A 116 11.26 -1.72 14.71
N ASN A 117 11.74 -2.09 15.93
CA ASN A 117 12.86 -1.37 16.55
C ASN A 117 14.09 -1.31 15.63
N ARG A 118 14.40 -2.43 14.94
CA ARG A 118 15.52 -2.48 14.01
C ARG A 118 15.24 -1.76 12.70
N LEU A 119 14.02 -1.85 12.19
CA LEU A 119 13.63 -1.20 10.93
C LEU A 119 13.58 0.32 11.05
N GLN A 120 13.14 0.83 12.21
CA GLN A 120 12.96 2.27 12.44
C GLN A 120 13.99 2.87 13.40
N SER A 121 15.05 2.12 13.74
CA SER A 121 16.11 2.56 14.67
C SER A 121 15.54 3.03 16.04
N LEU A 122 14.54 2.32 16.55
CA LEU A 122 13.96 2.59 17.87
C LEU A 122 14.78 1.91 18.98
N PRO A 123 14.70 2.36 20.24
CA PRO A 123 15.32 1.69 21.38
C PRO A 123 14.89 0.21 21.49
N ASN A 124 15.80 -0.64 21.94
CA ASN A 124 15.57 -2.10 22.03
C ASN A 124 15.04 -2.57 23.39
N ASP A 125 14.89 -1.68 24.34
CA ASP A 125 14.36 -1.91 25.70
C ASP A 125 12.83 -2.07 25.71
N ASP A 126 12.15 -1.56 24.69
CA ASP A 126 10.72 -1.74 24.46
C ASP A 126 10.49 -2.43 23.12
N PRO A 127 10.45 -3.78 23.08
CA PRO A 127 10.31 -4.54 21.84
C PRO A 127 8.98 -4.25 21.13
N CYS A 128 9.07 -3.95 19.84
CA CYS A 128 7.92 -3.67 18.98
C CYS A 128 7.98 -4.51 17.71
N PHE A 129 6.93 -5.27 17.46
CA PHE A 129 6.80 -6.17 16.33
C PHE A 129 5.51 -5.92 15.56
N VAL A 130 5.54 -6.20 14.28
CA VAL A 130 4.34 -6.37 13.46
C VAL A 130 4.37 -7.78 12.88
N THR A 131 3.37 -8.58 13.21
CA THR A 131 3.28 -9.97 12.74
C THR A 131 2.08 -10.14 11.82
N LEU A 132 2.31 -10.78 10.67
CA LEU A 132 1.32 -11.05 9.65
C LEU A 132 0.83 -12.50 9.74
N ASN A 133 -0.49 -12.68 9.64
CA ASN A 133 -1.18 -13.96 9.44
C ASN A 133 -0.76 -15.07 10.40
N THR A 134 -0.25 -14.73 11.57
CA THR A 134 0.20 -15.74 12.53
C THR A 134 -0.97 -16.56 13.07
N GLN A 135 -0.70 -17.83 13.29
CA GLN A 135 -1.59 -18.74 14.02
C GLN A 135 -1.05 -19.05 15.42
N ARG A 136 0.09 -18.43 15.75
CA ARG A 136 0.68 -18.55 17.09
C ARG A 136 -0.02 -17.57 18.02
N ASP A 137 -0.21 -17.99 19.25
CA ASP A 137 -0.80 -17.13 20.27
C ASP A 137 0.16 -15.99 20.59
N ILE A 138 -0.37 -14.76 20.58
CA ILE A 138 0.28 -13.56 21.08
C ILE A 138 -0.43 -13.18 22.37
N ASP A 139 0.35 -12.88 23.43
CA ASP A 139 -0.22 -12.44 24.71
C ASP A 139 -1.11 -11.22 24.50
N PRO A 140 -2.44 -11.33 24.78
CA PRO A 140 -3.37 -10.22 24.59
C PRO A 140 -2.99 -8.93 25.33
N ALA A 141 -2.27 -9.05 26.45
CA ALA A 141 -1.80 -7.90 27.21
C ALA A 141 -0.67 -7.12 26.52
N LEU A 142 -0.04 -7.73 25.52
CA LEU A 142 1.06 -7.15 24.73
C LEU A 142 0.63 -6.74 23.32
N ILE A 143 -0.64 -6.85 22.98
CA ILE A 143 -1.20 -6.37 21.71
C ILE A 143 -1.50 -4.88 21.84
N TYR A 144 -0.93 -4.07 20.95
CA TYR A 144 -1.15 -2.63 20.91
C TYR A 144 -2.24 -2.25 19.90
N ASP A 145 -2.28 -2.96 18.74
CA ASP A 145 -3.28 -2.73 17.70
C ASP A 145 -3.36 -3.93 16.76
N GLN A 146 -4.46 -4.03 16.03
CA GLN A 146 -4.64 -5.04 14.99
C GLN A 146 -5.54 -4.53 13.88
N CYS A 147 -5.19 -4.89 12.64
CA CYS A 147 -5.95 -4.50 11.47
C CYS A 147 -5.72 -5.48 10.31
N THR A 148 -6.53 -5.36 9.27
CA THR A 148 -6.34 -6.09 8.02
C THR A 148 -5.86 -5.13 6.95
N PHE A 149 -4.67 -5.42 6.37
CA PHE A 149 -4.19 -4.72 5.19
C PHE A 149 -4.32 -5.59 3.95
N HIS A 150 -4.58 -4.95 2.82
CA HIS A 150 -4.64 -5.60 1.53
C HIS A 150 -3.33 -5.35 0.78
N HIS A 151 -2.58 -6.41 0.52
CA HIS A 151 -1.31 -6.32 -0.19
C HIS A 151 -1.45 -6.79 -1.64
N PRO A 152 -0.80 -6.12 -2.60
CA PRO A 152 -0.83 -6.55 -3.99
C PRO A 152 -0.17 -7.92 -4.17
N VAL A 153 -0.74 -8.73 -5.05
CA VAL A 153 -0.21 -10.04 -5.44
C VAL A 153 0.50 -9.91 -6.77
N PHE A 154 1.80 -10.17 -6.78
CA PHE A 154 2.65 -10.03 -7.96
C PHE A 154 2.72 -11.33 -8.77
N ASP A 155 1.63 -11.67 -9.43
CA ASP A 155 1.60 -12.75 -10.42
C ASP A 155 2.00 -12.26 -11.82
N VAL A 156 2.01 -13.17 -12.80
CA VAL A 156 2.38 -12.84 -14.18
C VAL A 156 1.42 -11.81 -14.81
N ALA A 157 0.15 -11.82 -14.42
CA ALA A 157 -0.84 -10.88 -14.93
C ALA A 157 -0.56 -9.47 -14.36
N ALA A 158 -0.27 -9.37 -13.05
CA ALA A 158 0.10 -8.12 -12.40
C ALA A 158 1.36 -7.50 -13.02
N LEU A 159 2.42 -8.31 -13.27
CA LEU A 159 3.65 -7.83 -13.90
C LEU A 159 3.44 -7.28 -15.32
N LYS A 160 2.53 -7.89 -16.09
CA LYS A 160 2.14 -7.37 -17.41
C LYS A 160 1.34 -6.07 -17.28
N ALA A 161 0.42 -6.00 -16.32
CA ALA A 161 -0.41 -4.85 -16.07
C ALA A 161 0.42 -3.63 -15.65
N GLN A 162 1.45 -3.81 -14.79
CA GLN A 162 2.39 -2.74 -14.43
C GLN A 162 2.99 -2.08 -15.66
N LYS A 163 3.43 -2.89 -16.64
CA LYS A 163 4.01 -2.37 -17.88
C LYS A 163 2.99 -1.58 -18.70
N VAL A 164 1.78 -2.11 -18.85
CA VAL A 164 0.70 -1.43 -19.59
C VAL A 164 0.39 -0.07 -18.95
N LEU A 165 0.24 -0.02 -17.62
CA LEU A 165 -0.08 1.21 -16.90
C LEU A 165 1.08 2.23 -16.95
N THR A 166 2.32 1.77 -16.92
CA THR A 166 3.49 2.64 -17.12
C THR A 166 3.47 3.26 -18.53
N ASP A 167 3.16 2.47 -19.56
CA ASP A 167 3.09 2.95 -20.94
C ASP A 167 1.89 3.92 -21.17
N LEU A 168 0.86 3.86 -20.32
CA LEU A 168 -0.31 4.74 -20.35
C LEU A 168 -0.12 6.07 -19.58
N ASN A 169 0.90 6.18 -18.73
CA ASN A 169 1.14 7.40 -17.96
C ASN A 169 1.25 8.63 -18.87
N GLY A 170 0.53 9.69 -18.50
CA GLY A 170 0.40 10.93 -19.27
C GLY A 170 -0.71 10.91 -20.32
N ALA A 171 -1.27 9.76 -20.66
CA ALA A 171 -2.43 9.71 -21.55
C ALA A 171 -3.67 10.26 -20.85
N ASN A 172 -4.44 11.11 -21.55
CA ASN A 172 -5.65 11.75 -21.03
C ASN A 172 -5.41 12.49 -19.69
N SER A 173 -4.26 13.16 -19.54
CA SER A 173 -3.89 13.89 -18.32
C SER A 173 -3.96 13.02 -17.05
N THR A 174 -3.60 11.73 -17.16
CA THR A 174 -3.74 10.75 -16.09
C THR A 174 -2.44 10.02 -15.83
N TRP A 175 -2.09 9.88 -14.55
CA TRP A 175 -0.86 9.25 -14.10
C TRP A 175 -1.17 8.24 -12.99
N PHE A 176 -0.44 7.12 -12.99
CA PHE A 176 -0.55 6.07 -11.98
C PHE A 176 0.79 5.92 -11.27
N CYS A 177 0.78 5.89 -9.95
CA CYS A 177 1.95 5.61 -9.15
C CYS A 177 1.58 4.82 -7.90
N GLY A 178 2.59 4.23 -7.26
CA GLY A 178 2.43 3.46 -6.04
C GLY A 178 3.34 2.24 -6.00
N ALA A 179 3.53 1.70 -4.81
CA ALA A 179 4.40 0.55 -4.61
C ALA A 179 3.98 -0.69 -5.44
N TRP A 180 2.69 -0.82 -5.72
CA TRP A 180 2.11 -1.90 -6.55
C TRP A 180 2.51 -1.82 -8.03
N MET A 181 3.01 -0.68 -8.49
CA MET A 181 3.56 -0.50 -9.85
C MET A 181 4.95 -1.14 -10.03
N ARG A 182 5.58 -1.61 -8.93
CA ARG A 182 6.88 -2.31 -8.92
C ARG A 182 6.82 -3.53 -8.00
N ASN A 183 7.68 -3.59 -6.96
CA ASN A 183 7.86 -4.76 -6.10
C ASN A 183 7.14 -4.66 -4.75
N GLY A 184 6.45 -3.56 -4.46
CA GLY A 184 5.66 -3.38 -3.25
C GLY A 184 6.39 -2.73 -2.07
N PHE A 185 7.59 -2.20 -2.25
CA PHE A 185 8.34 -1.51 -1.20
C PHE A 185 8.04 -0.01 -1.17
N HIS A 186 8.29 0.64 -0.03
CA HIS A 186 8.12 2.10 0.12
C HIS A 186 8.93 2.89 -0.93
N GLU A 187 10.15 2.44 -1.22
CA GLU A 187 11.00 3.04 -2.26
C GLU A 187 10.38 2.95 -3.65
N ASP A 188 9.69 1.85 -3.95
CA ASP A 188 8.99 1.70 -5.22
C ASP A 188 7.86 2.73 -5.38
N GLY A 189 7.14 3.00 -4.27
CA GLY A 189 6.10 4.03 -4.27
C GLY A 189 6.66 5.43 -4.54
N LEU A 190 7.80 5.76 -3.94
CA LEU A 190 8.49 7.03 -4.21
C LEU A 190 9.02 7.09 -5.64
N ALA A 191 9.69 6.03 -6.09
CA ALA A 191 10.31 5.98 -7.42
C ALA A 191 9.28 6.15 -8.54
N THR A 192 8.13 5.46 -8.45
CA THR A 192 7.05 5.61 -9.44
C THR A 192 6.33 6.96 -9.40
N GLY A 193 6.46 7.71 -8.31
CA GLY A 193 5.93 9.08 -8.22
C GLY A 193 6.90 10.15 -8.76
N ILE A 194 8.16 9.79 -9.05
CA ILE A 194 9.19 10.69 -9.62
C ILE A 194 9.31 10.50 -11.13
N GLU A 195 9.08 9.30 -11.63
CA GLU A 195 9.07 8.94 -13.07
C GLU A 195 7.92 9.56 -13.83
#